data_73809e0626c7654c07a71d5692e818e8
#
_entry.id   73809e0626c7654c07a71d5692e818e8
#
_cell.length_a   1.000
_cell.length_b   1.000
_cell.length_c   1.000
_cell.angle_alpha   90.00
_cell.angle_beta   90.00
_cell.angle_gamma   90.00
#
_symmetry.space_group_name_H-M   'P 1'
#
loop_
_entity.id
_entity.type
_entity.pdbx_description
1 polymer ?
#
loop_
_entity_poly.entity_id
_entity_poly.type
_entity_poly.pdbx_seq_one_letter_code
_entity_poly.pdbx_strand_id
1 'polypeptide(L)'
;MQRDPSSLVIGLFLPIFMLLIYGYGISLDMKNIPVAVVLEDRSLTARRIAVDFTVNPHFRAEVFHTGIEAARAFEAREVEMVLTIPDGFTADLTNGRRALMGLTVYGVDSQSALIFKTYAEGLIRTSVAKMYASGLIDADPSLAAAAPSVKAPASRSWFNEATISTWYIVPGLFVLVTGIAGGLMCAIVVAREWERGTMAALFATPASALEIFLSKWLPYWVVTLAGSLLCLGVASLLFDVPCRGGIVALWVTLTLLSGWSSILGLFLSARTKSQFLATEATVVLAFLPSLMLSGFLFDLRSVPEWIEVVGRLLPPTYAMEALKQIFLAGDGPAVWRNALILSGWIALAAVATLRMLSKRSCAAQALEKEVL
;
A
#
# COMPACT_ATOMS: atom_id res chain seq x y z
N MET A 1 28.31 8.04 14.82
CA MET A 1 27.71 7.44 13.62
C MET A 1 28.75 6.80 12.69
N GLN A 2 29.81 7.44 12.29
CA GLN A 2 30.85 6.80 11.44
C GLN A 2 31.44 5.50 12.01
N ARG A 3 31.35 5.26 13.33
CA ARG A 3 31.82 4.06 14.03
C ARG A 3 30.73 3.04 14.36
N ASP A 4 29.49 3.28 13.95
CA ASP A 4 28.37 2.36 14.17
C ASP A 4 27.77 1.92 12.82
N PRO A 5 28.37 0.87 12.18
CA PRO A 5 27.94 0.40 10.87
C PRO A 5 26.52 -0.19 10.90
N SER A 6 26.05 -0.67 12.05
CA SER A 6 24.71 -1.25 12.17
C SER A 6 23.61 -0.21 11.91
N SER A 7 23.77 1.02 12.39
CA SER A 7 22.81 2.11 12.15
C SER A 7 22.74 2.50 10.66
N LEU A 8 23.89 2.48 9.95
CA LEU A 8 23.91 2.76 8.51
C LEU A 8 23.24 1.63 7.70
N VAL A 9 23.47 0.38 8.10
CA VAL A 9 22.84 -0.77 7.45
C VAL A 9 21.31 -0.70 7.63
N ILE A 10 20.81 -0.48 8.83
CA ILE A 10 19.36 -0.35 9.09
C ILE A 10 18.79 0.87 8.37
N GLY A 11 19.47 2.00 8.37
CA GLY A 11 18.93 3.25 7.79
C GLY A 11 18.95 3.31 6.28
N LEU A 12 19.90 2.63 5.61
CA LEU A 12 20.09 2.70 4.16
C LEU A 12 19.73 1.39 3.45
N PHE A 13 20.21 0.25 3.94
CA PHE A 13 19.99 -1.04 3.28
C PHE A 13 18.62 -1.65 3.56
N LEU A 14 18.13 -1.56 4.80
CA LEU A 14 16.84 -2.11 5.16
C LEU A 14 15.69 -1.48 4.34
N PRO A 15 15.64 -0.16 4.14
CA PRO A 15 14.66 0.47 3.27
C PRO A 15 14.68 -0.06 1.83
N ILE A 16 15.84 -0.14 1.23
CA ILE A 16 15.99 -0.63 -0.15
C ILE A 16 15.58 -2.10 -0.25
N PHE A 17 16.05 -2.92 0.68
CA PHE A 17 15.75 -4.35 0.71
C PHE A 17 14.24 -4.61 0.86
N MET A 18 13.59 -3.88 1.78
CA MET A 18 12.14 -3.95 1.95
C MET A 18 11.39 -3.46 0.72
N LEU A 19 11.83 -2.36 0.10
CA LEU A 19 11.23 -1.86 -1.13
C LEU A 19 11.31 -2.90 -2.25
N LEU A 20 12.43 -3.60 -2.40
CA LEU A 20 12.60 -4.64 -3.40
C LEU A 20 11.71 -5.86 -3.13
N ILE A 21 11.72 -6.36 -1.89
CA ILE A 21 10.88 -7.52 -1.51
C ILE A 21 9.39 -7.21 -1.72
N TYR A 22 8.93 -6.09 -1.18
CA TYR A 22 7.50 -5.75 -1.26
C TYR A 22 7.12 -5.23 -2.65
N GLY A 23 7.99 -4.48 -3.32
CA GLY A 23 7.72 -3.94 -4.65
C GLY A 23 7.62 -5.02 -5.73
N TYR A 24 8.43 -6.08 -5.64
CA TYR A 24 8.33 -7.23 -6.53
C TYR A 24 7.43 -8.35 -5.99
N GLY A 25 7.34 -8.49 -4.67
CA GLY A 25 6.58 -9.56 -4.01
C GLY A 25 5.09 -9.28 -3.92
N ILE A 26 4.69 -8.03 -3.75
CA ILE A 26 3.27 -7.64 -3.72
C ILE A 26 2.89 -7.08 -5.11
N SER A 27 2.75 -7.96 -6.09
CA SER A 27 2.12 -7.60 -7.36
C SER A 27 0.63 -7.91 -7.26
N LEU A 28 -0.20 -6.88 -7.21
CA LEU A 28 -1.65 -7.01 -7.41
C LEU A 28 -2.00 -7.05 -8.92
N ASP A 29 -1.02 -6.79 -9.79
CA ASP A 29 -1.17 -6.92 -11.24
C ASP A 29 -0.96 -8.38 -11.61
N MET A 30 -2.04 -9.10 -11.62
CA MET A 30 -2.02 -10.48 -12.06
C MET A 30 -1.90 -10.50 -13.59
N LYS A 31 -0.77 -11.00 -14.07
CA LYS A 31 -0.52 -11.27 -15.48
C LYS A 31 -0.56 -12.77 -15.68
N ASN A 32 -1.00 -13.19 -16.87
CA ASN A 32 -1.08 -14.61 -17.25
C ASN A 32 -2.00 -15.45 -16.34
N ILE A 33 -3.15 -14.91 -15.95
CA ILE A 33 -4.16 -15.66 -15.19
C ILE A 33 -4.58 -16.86 -16.03
N PRO A 34 -4.38 -18.12 -15.59
CA PRO A 34 -4.77 -19.28 -16.35
C PRO A 34 -6.30 -19.45 -16.32
N VAL A 35 -6.91 -19.36 -17.51
CA VAL A 35 -8.37 -19.37 -17.70
C VAL A 35 -8.78 -20.45 -18.66
N ALA A 36 -9.73 -21.29 -18.27
CA ALA A 36 -10.44 -22.17 -19.17
C ALA A 36 -11.66 -21.46 -19.76
N VAL A 37 -11.72 -21.30 -21.06
CA VAL A 37 -12.89 -20.76 -21.77
C VAL A 37 -13.66 -21.92 -22.37
N VAL A 38 -14.81 -22.24 -21.80
CA VAL A 38 -15.71 -23.28 -22.31
C VAL A 38 -16.65 -22.66 -23.33
N LEU A 39 -16.53 -23.10 -24.58
CA LEU A 39 -17.30 -22.57 -25.72
C LEU A 39 -18.38 -23.57 -26.11
N GLU A 40 -19.58 -23.47 -25.55
CA GLU A 40 -20.75 -24.27 -25.93
C GLU A 40 -21.48 -23.64 -27.13
N ASP A 41 -21.56 -22.29 -27.16
CA ASP A 41 -22.10 -21.54 -28.30
C ASP A 41 -21.05 -21.46 -29.43
N ARG A 42 -21.41 -21.98 -30.62
CA ARG A 42 -20.55 -22.03 -31.82
C ARG A 42 -20.59 -20.78 -32.68
N SER A 43 -21.28 -19.74 -32.25
CA SER A 43 -21.42 -18.49 -33.00
C SER A 43 -20.10 -17.72 -33.13
N LEU A 44 -20.06 -16.81 -34.12
CA LEU A 44 -18.90 -15.90 -34.29
C LEU A 44 -18.73 -14.95 -33.10
N THR A 45 -19.83 -14.55 -32.49
CA THR A 45 -19.85 -13.65 -31.31
C THR A 45 -19.19 -14.31 -30.11
N ALA A 46 -19.58 -15.55 -29.80
CA ALA A 46 -18.99 -16.32 -28.70
C ALA A 46 -17.48 -16.59 -28.91
N ARG A 47 -17.12 -16.98 -30.17
CA ARG A 47 -15.70 -17.16 -30.53
C ARG A 47 -14.88 -15.88 -30.36
N ARG A 48 -15.44 -14.73 -30.68
CA ARG A 48 -14.73 -13.46 -30.58
C ARG A 48 -14.45 -13.11 -29.11
N ILE A 49 -15.38 -13.37 -28.18
CA ILE A 49 -15.14 -13.24 -26.75
C ILE A 49 -13.98 -14.15 -26.31
N ALA A 50 -14.00 -15.43 -26.75
CA ALA A 50 -12.93 -16.37 -26.43
C ALA A 50 -11.55 -15.88 -26.95
N VAL A 51 -11.50 -15.34 -28.17
CA VAL A 51 -10.27 -14.75 -28.74
C VAL A 51 -9.82 -13.53 -27.96
N ASP A 52 -10.72 -12.64 -27.50
CA ASP A 52 -10.36 -11.48 -26.70
C ASP A 52 -9.71 -11.90 -25.38
N PHE A 53 -10.09 -13.02 -24.78
CA PHE A 53 -9.41 -13.59 -23.61
C PHE A 53 -8.03 -14.18 -23.96
N THR A 54 -7.83 -14.78 -25.14
CA THR A 54 -6.54 -15.36 -25.55
C THR A 54 -5.51 -14.29 -25.93
N VAL A 55 -5.95 -13.15 -26.43
CA VAL A 55 -5.06 -12.05 -26.86
C VAL A 55 -4.76 -11.07 -25.71
N ASN A 56 -5.57 -11.08 -24.64
CA ASN A 56 -5.39 -10.15 -23.54
C ASN A 56 -4.18 -10.54 -22.67
N PRO A 57 -3.22 -9.61 -22.39
CA PRO A 57 -2.00 -9.92 -21.67
C PRO A 57 -2.22 -10.28 -20.18
N HIS A 58 -3.41 -10.03 -19.63
CA HIS A 58 -3.75 -10.40 -18.25
C HIS A 58 -4.18 -11.86 -18.12
N PHE A 59 -4.59 -12.50 -19.22
CA PHE A 59 -5.11 -13.88 -19.22
C PHE A 59 -4.23 -14.80 -20.07
N ARG A 60 -4.04 -16.02 -19.58
CA ARG A 60 -3.55 -17.15 -20.36
C ARG A 60 -4.73 -18.07 -20.58
N ALA A 61 -5.53 -17.77 -21.62
CA ALA A 61 -6.76 -18.50 -21.86
C ALA A 61 -6.52 -19.72 -22.75
N GLU A 62 -7.07 -20.86 -22.33
CA GLU A 62 -7.18 -22.10 -23.12
C GLU A 62 -8.65 -22.38 -23.42
N VAL A 63 -8.95 -22.70 -24.68
CA VAL A 63 -10.32 -22.93 -25.11
C VAL A 63 -10.64 -24.43 -25.02
N PHE A 64 -11.67 -24.73 -24.22
CA PHE A 64 -12.20 -26.09 -24.07
C PHE A 64 -13.54 -26.21 -24.76
N HIS A 65 -13.81 -27.40 -25.31
CA HIS A 65 -15.08 -27.67 -26.02
C HIS A 65 -16.11 -28.32 -25.10
N THR A 66 -15.69 -28.84 -23.97
CA THR A 66 -16.58 -29.51 -23.01
C THR A 66 -16.35 -28.96 -21.60
N GLY A 67 -17.46 -28.74 -20.87
CA GLY A 67 -17.40 -28.30 -19.48
C GLY A 67 -16.70 -29.32 -18.57
N ILE A 68 -16.70 -30.62 -18.92
CA ILE A 68 -16.06 -31.69 -18.14
C ILE A 68 -14.53 -31.57 -18.20
N GLU A 69 -13.96 -31.25 -19.34
CA GLU A 69 -12.51 -31.04 -19.49
C GLU A 69 -12.06 -29.79 -18.68
N ALA A 70 -12.79 -28.70 -18.79
CA ALA A 70 -12.52 -27.48 -18.03
C ALA A 70 -12.65 -27.71 -16.52
N ALA A 71 -13.64 -28.49 -16.08
CA ALA A 71 -13.82 -28.83 -14.67
C ALA A 71 -12.62 -29.66 -14.13
N ARG A 72 -12.12 -30.63 -14.92
CA ARG A 72 -10.92 -31.40 -14.55
C ARG A 72 -9.67 -30.51 -14.43
N ALA A 73 -9.45 -29.61 -15.38
CA ALA A 73 -8.34 -28.66 -15.34
C ALA A 73 -8.46 -27.73 -14.12
N PHE A 74 -9.68 -27.34 -13.76
CA PHE A 74 -9.96 -26.51 -12.58
C PHE A 74 -9.70 -27.29 -11.27
N GLU A 75 -10.12 -28.54 -11.17
CA GLU A 75 -9.84 -29.40 -10.01
C GLU A 75 -8.34 -29.72 -9.88
N ALA A 76 -7.65 -29.93 -11.02
CA ALA A 76 -6.20 -30.13 -11.07
C ALA A 76 -5.37 -28.85 -10.78
N ARG A 77 -6.02 -27.70 -10.61
CA ARG A 77 -5.38 -26.37 -10.44
C ARG A 77 -4.50 -25.94 -11.61
N GLU A 78 -4.78 -26.43 -12.80
CA GLU A 78 -4.13 -25.99 -14.03
C GLU A 78 -4.67 -24.63 -14.47
N VAL A 79 -5.94 -24.35 -14.12
CA VAL A 79 -6.63 -23.07 -14.36
C VAL A 79 -7.23 -22.54 -13.05
N GLU A 80 -7.21 -21.21 -12.89
CA GLU A 80 -7.76 -20.53 -11.71
C GLU A 80 -9.16 -19.96 -11.95
N MET A 81 -9.58 -19.92 -13.21
CA MET A 81 -10.89 -19.41 -13.60
C MET A 81 -11.45 -20.23 -14.75
N VAL A 82 -12.77 -20.46 -14.73
CA VAL A 82 -13.53 -21.06 -15.82
C VAL A 82 -14.61 -20.08 -16.26
N LEU A 83 -14.55 -19.69 -17.55
CA LEU A 83 -15.58 -18.90 -18.21
C LEU A 83 -16.38 -19.82 -19.12
N THR A 84 -17.67 -19.98 -18.86
CA THR A 84 -18.59 -20.78 -19.69
C THR A 84 -19.49 -19.86 -20.51
N ILE A 85 -19.43 -20.00 -21.81
CA ILE A 85 -20.33 -19.34 -22.75
C ILE A 85 -21.36 -20.38 -23.18
N PRO A 86 -22.58 -20.38 -22.63
CA PRO A 86 -23.56 -21.41 -22.86
C PRO A 86 -24.13 -21.34 -24.27
N ASP A 87 -24.70 -22.47 -24.72
CA ASP A 87 -25.42 -22.53 -26.00
C ASP A 87 -26.59 -21.52 -25.99
N GLY A 88 -26.80 -20.86 -27.12
CA GLY A 88 -27.85 -19.82 -27.25
C GLY A 88 -27.49 -18.44 -26.72
N PHE A 89 -26.29 -18.24 -26.14
CA PHE A 89 -25.83 -16.94 -25.63
C PHE A 89 -26.00 -15.82 -26.68
N THR A 90 -25.58 -16.08 -27.91
CA THR A 90 -25.68 -15.09 -29.01
C THR A 90 -27.10 -14.80 -29.39
N ALA A 91 -27.97 -15.84 -29.43
CA ALA A 91 -29.37 -15.66 -29.71
C ALA A 91 -30.10 -14.80 -28.66
N ASP A 92 -29.78 -15.01 -27.39
CA ASP A 92 -30.30 -14.19 -26.31
C ASP A 92 -29.77 -12.73 -26.39
N LEU A 93 -28.52 -12.55 -26.75
CA LEU A 93 -27.91 -11.22 -26.88
C LEU A 93 -28.53 -10.44 -28.06
N THR A 94 -28.75 -11.10 -29.23
CA THR A 94 -29.35 -10.46 -30.39
C THR A 94 -30.85 -10.17 -30.22
N ASN A 95 -31.57 -11.02 -29.47
CA ASN A 95 -32.99 -10.83 -29.16
C ASN A 95 -33.25 -9.86 -27.98
N GLY A 96 -32.21 -9.21 -27.47
CA GLY A 96 -32.32 -8.30 -26.32
C GLY A 96 -32.74 -9.00 -25.03
N ARG A 97 -32.56 -10.31 -24.94
CA ARG A 97 -32.78 -11.08 -23.73
C ARG A 97 -31.54 -11.02 -22.85
N ARG A 98 -31.70 -11.40 -21.57
CA ARG A 98 -30.61 -11.43 -20.62
C ARG A 98 -29.66 -12.59 -20.97
N ALA A 99 -28.62 -12.32 -21.73
CA ALA A 99 -27.57 -13.28 -22.03
C ALA A 99 -26.69 -13.48 -20.78
N LEU A 100 -26.62 -14.71 -20.27
CA LEU A 100 -25.86 -15.07 -19.08
C LEU A 100 -24.60 -15.85 -19.47
N MET A 101 -23.48 -15.54 -18.85
CA MET A 101 -22.26 -16.35 -18.90
C MET A 101 -21.94 -16.87 -17.52
N GLY A 102 -21.44 -18.10 -17.44
CA GLY A 102 -20.95 -18.67 -16.19
C GLY A 102 -19.51 -18.23 -15.93
N LEU A 103 -19.24 -17.71 -14.76
CA LEU A 103 -17.87 -17.41 -14.32
C LEU A 103 -17.62 -18.09 -12.98
N THR A 104 -16.73 -19.08 -12.98
CA THR A 104 -16.30 -19.80 -11.78
C THR A 104 -14.85 -19.42 -11.50
N VAL A 105 -14.55 -19.01 -10.27
CA VAL A 105 -13.22 -18.57 -9.86
C VAL A 105 -12.79 -19.38 -8.64
N TYR A 106 -11.50 -19.70 -8.57
CA TYR A 106 -10.94 -20.40 -7.42
C TYR A 106 -10.90 -19.49 -6.20
N GLY A 107 -11.65 -19.83 -5.16
CA GLY A 107 -11.97 -18.95 -4.04
C GLY A 107 -11.08 -19.10 -2.79
N VAL A 108 -9.91 -19.77 -2.87
CA VAL A 108 -9.02 -19.95 -1.70
C VAL A 108 -8.46 -18.60 -1.24
N ASP A 109 -8.12 -17.72 -2.17
CA ASP A 109 -7.80 -16.34 -1.87
C ASP A 109 -8.92 -15.43 -2.38
N SER A 110 -9.70 -14.88 -1.43
CA SER A 110 -10.84 -14.03 -1.75
C SER A 110 -10.46 -12.74 -2.47
N GLN A 111 -9.25 -12.21 -2.24
CA GLN A 111 -8.78 -11.00 -2.92
C GLN A 111 -8.43 -11.29 -4.38
N SER A 112 -7.65 -12.33 -4.64
CA SER A 112 -7.33 -12.76 -6.00
C SER A 112 -8.59 -13.11 -6.78
N ALA A 113 -9.53 -13.84 -6.18
CA ALA A 113 -10.80 -14.18 -6.80
C ALA A 113 -11.63 -12.95 -7.20
N LEU A 114 -11.68 -11.92 -6.36
CA LEU A 114 -12.35 -10.67 -6.66
C LEU A 114 -11.69 -9.90 -7.81
N ILE A 115 -10.35 -9.89 -7.83
CA ILE A 115 -9.57 -9.27 -8.89
C ILE A 115 -9.82 -10.00 -10.23
N PHE A 116 -9.71 -11.33 -10.25
CA PHE A 116 -9.98 -12.15 -11.45
C PHE A 116 -11.37 -11.89 -12.01
N LYS A 117 -12.37 -11.92 -11.13
CA LYS A 117 -13.75 -11.61 -11.50
C LYS A 117 -13.87 -10.22 -12.12
N THR A 118 -13.28 -9.19 -11.49
CA THR A 118 -13.36 -7.80 -11.97
C THR A 118 -12.70 -7.63 -13.34
N TYR A 119 -11.52 -8.24 -13.55
CA TYR A 119 -10.83 -8.22 -14.85
C TYR A 119 -11.63 -8.94 -15.93
N ALA A 120 -12.17 -10.13 -15.62
CA ALA A 120 -12.98 -10.90 -16.56
C ALA A 120 -14.26 -10.15 -16.95
N GLU A 121 -14.99 -9.61 -15.97
CA GLU A 121 -16.19 -8.81 -16.23
C GLU A 121 -15.88 -7.56 -17.05
N GLY A 122 -14.76 -6.87 -16.78
CA GLY A 122 -14.30 -5.71 -17.53
C GLY A 122 -14.00 -6.06 -18.99
N LEU A 123 -13.32 -7.18 -19.25
CA LEU A 123 -13.00 -7.64 -20.59
C LEU A 123 -14.28 -8.05 -21.34
N ILE A 124 -15.17 -8.83 -20.73
CA ILE A 124 -16.45 -9.22 -21.32
C ILE A 124 -17.25 -7.97 -21.71
N ARG A 125 -17.35 -7.00 -20.82
CA ARG A 125 -18.06 -5.75 -21.09
C ARG A 125 -17.49 -5.01 -22.29
N THR A 126 -16.15 -4.89 -22.34
CA THR A 126 -15.45 -4.21 -23.43
C THR A 126 -15.63 -4.95 -24.77
N SER A 127 -15.56 -6.29 -24.76
CA SER A 127 -15.77 -7.14 -25.94
C SER A 127 -17.17 -6.98 -26.49
N VAL A 128 -18.18 -7.06 -25.62
CA VAL A 128 -19.59 -6.89 -26.01
C VAL A 128 -19.84 -5.47 -26.55
N ALA A 129 -19.31 -4.43 -25.89
CA ALA A 129 -19.44 -3.05 -26.35
C ALA A 129 -18.80 -2.83 -27.74
N LYS A 130 -17.63 -3.42 -28.01
CA LYS A 130 -16.98 -3.39 -29.33
C LYS A 130 -17.82 -4.08 -30.41
N MET A 131 -18.53 -5.17 -30.09
CA MET A 131 -19.37 -5.88 -31.01
C MET A 131 -20.61 -5.07 -31.42
N TYR A 132 -21.22 -4.37 -30.46
CA TYR A 132 -22.28 -3.39 -30.74
C TYR A 132 -21.79 -2.25 -31.64
N ALA A 133 -20.63 -1.65 -31.28
CA ALA A 133 -20.08 -0.56 -32.05
C ALA A 133 -19.66 -0.93 -33.49
N SER A 134 -19.30 -2.19 -33.72
CA SER A 134 -18.91 -2.70 -35.04
C SER A 134 -20.07 -3.20 -35.89
N GLY A 135 -21.33 -3.13 -35.39
CA GLY A 135 -22.50 -3.62 -36.11
C GLY A 135 -22.56 -5.16 -36.31
N LEU A 136 -21.75 -5.90 -35.52
CA LEU A 136 -21.76 -7.37 -35.53
C LEU A 136 -22.99 -7.95 -34.82
N ILE A 137 -23.61 -7.12 -33.98
CA ILE A 137 -24.87 -7.44 -33.29
C ILE A 137 -25.84 -6.32 -33.65
N ASP A 138 -26.80 -6.65 -34.49
CA ASP A 138 -27.94 -5.77 -34.80
C ASP A 138 -28.84 -5.74 -33.56
N ALA A 139 -28.64 -4.76 -32.71
CA ALA A 139 -29.53 -4.51 -31.61
C ALA A 139 -30.25 -3.18 -31.83
N ASP A 140 -31.53 -3.17 -31.61
CA ASP A 140 -32.30 -1.95 -31.45
C ASP A 140 -31.62 -1.06 -30.39
N PRO A 141 -31.31 0.23 -30.66
CA PRO A 141 -30.67 1.13 -29.71
C PRO A 141 -31.40 1.23 -28.37
N SER A 142 -32.71 0.95 -28.35
CA SER A 142 -33.51 0.87 -27.12
C SER A 142 -33.19 -0.37 -26.28
N LEU A 143 -32.74 -1.48 -26.91
CA LEU A 143 -32.34 -2.72 -26.26
C LEU A 143 -30.88 -2.71 -25.83
N ALA A 144 -30.02 -1.92 -26.47
CA ALA A 144 -28.66 -1.65 -26.00
C ALA A 144 -28.66 -0.94 -24.63
N ALA A 145 -29.72 -0.23 -24.29
CA ALA A 145 -29.94 0.34 -22.95
C ALA A 145 -30.45 -0.70 -21.92
N ALA A 146 -31.05 -1.82 -22.40
CA ALA A 146 -31.55 -2.92 -21.58
C ALA A 146 -30.61 -4.14 -21.55
N ALA A 147 -29.55 -4.15 -22.37
CA ALA A 147 -28.43 -5.09 -22.21
C ALA A 147 -27.99 -5.06 -20.75
N PRO A 148 -27.70 -6.25 -20.13
CA PRO A 148 -27.44 -6.37 -18.69
C PRO A 148 -26.46 -5.28 -18.32
N SER A 149 -26.92 -4.35 -17.51
CA SER A 149 -26.37 -3.01 -17.29
C SER A 149 -24.83 -2.98 -17.22
N VAL A 150 -24.24 -3.27 -18.35
CA VAL A 150 -22.89 -2.92 -18.74
C VAL A 150 -22.97 -1.45 -19.17
N LYS A 151 -23.49 -0.61 -18.29
CA LYS A 151 -22.97 0.72 -18.22
C LYS A 151 -21.52 0.50 -17.85
N ALA A 152 -20.66 0.36 -18.89
CA ALA A 152 -19.34 0.86 -18.69
C ALA A 152 -19.56 2.34 -18.32
N PRO A 153 -19.50 2.73 -17.06
CA PRO A 153 -19.21 4.11 -16.82
C PRO A 153 -17.95 4.30 -17.66
N ALA A 154 -17.85 5.39 -18.39
CA ALA A 154 -16.57 5.93 -18.73
C ALA A 154 -15.91 6.20 -17.36
N SER A 155 -15.51 5.13 -16.67
CA SER A 155 -14.77 5.19 -15.42
C SER A 155 -13.38 5.58 -15.85
N ARG A 156 -13.24 6.89 -16.09
CA ARG A 156 -11.96 7.51 -16.16
C ARG A 156 -11.39 7.35 -14.75
N SER A 157 -10.47 6.44 -14.61
CA SER A 157 -9.70 6.27 -13.39
C SER A 157 -8.88 7.54 -13.20
N TRP A 158 -9.36 8.45 -12.36
CA TRP A 158 -8.76 9.79 -12.18
C TRP A 158 -7.38 9.71 -11.55
N PHE A 159 -7.06 8.63 -10.84
CA PHE A 159 -5.83 8.51 -10.05
C PHE A 159 -4.81 7.51 -10.61
N ASN A 160 -5.23 6.52 -11.36
CA ASN A 160 -4.36 5.51 -11.97
C ASN A 160 -4.94 5.09 -13.32
N GLU A 161 -4.71 5.93 -14.34
CA GLU A 161 -5.23 5.68 -15.69
C GLU A 161 -4.72 4.38 -16.31
N ALA A 162 -3.49 3.98 -15.93
CA ALA A 162 -2.87 2.75 -16.42
C ALA A 162 -3.32 1.51 -15.64
N THR A 163 -4.08 1.66 -14.54
CA THR A 163 -4.49 0.56 -13.64
C THR A 163 -3.32 -0.32 -13.16
N ILE A 164 -2.12 0.25 -13.05
CA ILE A 164 -0.92 -0.45 -12.61
C ILE A 164 -0.90 -0.45 -11.08
N SER A 165 -0.99 -1.63 -10.47
CA SER A 165 -1.03 -1.77 -9.02
C SER A 165 0.24 -1.29 -8.34
N THR A 166 1.39 -1.43 -8.99
CA THR A 166 2.69 -0.95 -8.49
C THR A 166 2.68 0.54 -8.20
N TRP A 167 1.99 1.35 -9.02
CA TRP A 167 1.88 2.80 -8.81
C TRP A 167 1.09 3.17 -7.55
N TYR A 168 0.19 2.28 -7.10
CA TYR A 168 -0.56 2.45 -5.87
C TYR A 168 0.21 1.94 -4.65
N ILE A 169 0.95 0.84 -4.81
CA ILE A 169 1.67 0.15 -3.73
C ILE A 169 2.93 0.91 -3.33
N VAL A 170 3.72 1.38 -4.30
CA VAL A 170 5.03 2.02 -4.03
C VAL A 170 4.93 3.22 -3.09
N PRO A 171 4.01 4.20 -3.26
CA PRO A 171 3.84 5.28 -2.28
C PRO A 171 3.59 4.79 -0.86
N GLY A 172 2.82 3.70 -0.73
CA GLY A 172 2.56 3.08 0.56
C GLY A 172 3.77 2.42 1.19
N LEU A 173 4.60 1.79 0.38
CA LEU A 173 5.85 1.20 0.84
C LEU A 173 6.80 2.26 1.43
N PHE A 174 6.81 3.49 0.91
CA PHE A 174 7.59 4.58 1.52
C PHE A 174 7.19 4.85 2.96
N VAL A 175 5.89 4.88 3.24
CA VAL A 175 5.39 5.13 4.61
C VAL A 175 5.82 4.00 5.54
N LEU A 176 5.61 2.77 5.10
CA LEU A 176 5.90 1.57 5.88
C LEU A 176 7.40 1.42 6.15
N VAL A 177 8.20 1.51 5.10
CA VAL A 177 9.65 1.28 5.14
C VAL A 177 10.35 2.40 5.91
N THR A 178 10.00 3.67 5.66
CA THR A 178 10.54 4.82 6.39
C THR A 178 10.12 4.79 7.86
N GLY A 179 8.86 4.38 8.11
CA GLY A 179 8.32 4.22 9.47
C GLY A 179 9.13 3.23 10.29
N ILE A 180 9.40 2.05 9.74
CA ILE A 180 10.18 1.01 10.42
C ILE A 180 11.65 1.43 10.57
N ALA A 181 12.30 1.83 9.48
CA ALA A 181 13.73 2.14 9.50
C ALA A 181 14.05 3.28 10.47
N GLY A 182 13.33 4.40 10.38
CA GLY A 182 13.55 5.55 11.27
C GLY A 182 13.20 5.23 12.72
N GLY A 183 12.11 4.51 12.93
CA GLY A 183 11.68 4.06 14.26
C GLY A 183 12.70 3.15 14.92
N LEU A 184 13.14 2.07 14.24
CA LEU A 184 14.10 1.11 14.77
C LEU A 184 15.46 1.75 15.08
N MET A 185 15.96 2.62 14.19
CA MET A 185 17.23 3.31 14.44
C MET A 185 17.19 4.13 15.73
N CYS A 186 16.10 4.84 15.97
CA CYS A 186 15.97 5.69 17.15
C CYS A 186 15.54 4.93 18.40
N ALA A 187 14.88 3.78 18.27
CA ALA A 187 14.40 2.97 19.39
C ALA A 187 15.51 2.54 20.35
N ILE A 188 16.69 2.23 19.82
CA ILE A 188 17.81 1.74 20.64
C ILE A 188 18.68 2.85 21.24
N VAL A 189 18.52 4.11 20.81
CA VAL A 189 19.49 5.18 21.11
C VAL A 189 19.53 5.56 22.58
N VAL A 190 18.38 5.94 23.14
CA VAL A 190 18.27 6.35 24.55
C VAL A 190 18.23 5.14 25.47
N ALA A 191 17.55 4.07 25.07
CA ALA A 191 17.46 2.83 25.83
C ALA A 191 18.84 2.20 26.10
N ARG A 192 19.73 2.23 25.08
CA ARG A 192 21.13 1.78 25.22
C ARG A 192 21.89 2.55 26.29
N GLU A 193 21.67 3.86 26.39
CA GLU A 193 22.32 4.67 27.43
C GLU A 193 21.77 4.39 28.83
N TRP A 194 20.48 4.10 28.93
CA TRP A 194 19.89 3.66 30.20
C TRP A 194 20.43 2.30 30.63
N GLU A 195 20.49 1.32 29.76
CA GLU A 195 21.01 -0.02 30.07
C GLU A 195 22.49 -0.02 30.44
N ARG A 196 23.29 0.88 29.82
CA ARG A 196 24.72 1.02 30.13
C ARG A 196 25.01 1.91 31.32
N GLY A 197 23.98 2.56 31.91
CA GLY A 197 24.16 3.49 33.00
C GLY A 197 24.77 4.85 32.62
N THR A 198 25.08 5.08 31.36
CA THR A 198 25.70 6.31 30.86
C THR A 198 24.74 7.52 30.88
N MET A 199 23.44 7.26 31.00
CA MET A 199 22.43 8.32 31.07
C MET A 199 22.61 9.19 32.35
N ALA A 200 23.03 8.60 33.49
CA ALA A 200 23.34 9.34 34.71
C ALA A 200 24.49 10.32 34.50
N ALA A 201 25.55 9.89 33.80
CA ALA A 201 26.67 10.78 33.46
C ALA A 201 26.23 11.92 32.53
N LEU A 202 25.32 11.64 31.57
CA LEU A 202 24.77 12.68 30.70
C LEU A 202 23.97 13.73 31.47
N PHE A 203 23.19 13.32 32.47
CA PHE A 203 22.44 14.24 33.34
C PHE A 203 23.32 15.06 34.26
N ALA A 204 24.53 14.59 34.60
CA ALA A 204 25.52 15.35 35.37
C ALA A 204 26.15 16.49 34.55
N THR A 205 26.05 16.47 33.23
CA THR A 205 26.52 17.54 32.34
C THR A 205 25.60 18.78 32.43
N PRO A 206 26.08 19.98 32.08
CA PRO A 206 25.23 21.17 32.02
C PRO A 206 24.25 21.20 30.85
N ALA A 207 24.24 20.15 30.00
CA ALA A 207 23.39 20.08 28.81
C ALA A 207 21.90 20.17 29.14
N SER A 208 21.16 20.93 28.36
CA SER A 208 19.71 21.07 28.45
C SER A 208 19.01 19.84 27.83
N ALA A 209 17.75 19.59 28.21
CA ALA A 209 16.95 18.52 27.64
C ALA A 209 16.79 18.64 26.10
N LEU A 210 16.74 19.87 25.61
CA LEU A 210 16.66 20.15 24.18
C LEU A 210 17.94 19.74 23.43
N GLU A 211 19.11 20.07 24.02
CA GLU A 211 20.40 19.69 23.45
C GLU A 211 20.58 18.17 23.43
N ILE A 212 20.16 17.48 24.50
CA ILE A 212 20.16 16.02 24.56
C ILE A 212 19.24 15.45 23.50
N PHE A 213 18.01 15.96 23.37
CA PHE A 213 17.04 15.52 22.36
C PHE A 213 17.59 15.71 20.95
N LEU A 214 18.01 16.91 20.59
CA LEU A 214 18.50 17.21 19.24
C LEU A 214 19.75 16.41 18.88
N SER A 215 20.69 16.23 19.82
CA SER A 215 21.89 15.44 19.59
C SER A 215 21.59 13.96 19.30
N LYS A 216 20.48 13.44 19.85
CA LYS A 216 20.06 12.05 19.64
C LYS A 216 19.14 11.90 18.42
N TRP A 217 18.25 12.87 18.17
CA TRP A 217 17.27 12.80 17.11
C TRP A 217 17.85 13.16 15.73
N LEU A 218 18.51 14.31 15.62
CA LEU A 218 18.90 14.92 14.33
C LEU A 218 19.79 14.03 13.48
N PRO A 219 20.85 13.36 14.00
CA PRO A 219 21.68 12.50 13.18
C PRO A 219 20.93 11.32 12.58
N TYR A 220 20.03 10.69 13.33
CA TYR A 220 19.27 9.53 12.87
C TYR A 220 18.14 9.92 11.91
N TRP A 221 17.52 11.09 12.13
CA TRP A 221 16.59 11.68 11.20
C TRP A 221 17.23 11.93 9.82
N VAL A 222 18.43 12.50 9.79
CA VAL A 222 19.16 12.74 8.53
C VAL A 222 19.45 11.42 7.81
N VAL A 223 19.88 10.38 8.51
CA VAL A 223 20.12 9.06 7.88
C VAL A 223 18.84 8.44 7.38
N THR A 224 17.74 8.52 8.14
CA THR A 224 16.42 8.03 7.70
C THR A 224 15.95 8.77 6.46
N LEU A 225 16.12 10.09 6.43
CA LEU A 225 15.77 10.90 5.26
C LEU A 225 16.62 10.51 4.05
N ALA A 226 17.93 10.33 4.24
CA ALA A 226 18.82 9.87 3.16
C ALA A 226 18.40 8.48 2.64
N GLY A 227 18.06 7.55 3.53
CA GLY A 227 17.51 6.23 3.15
C GLY A 227 16.21 6.33 2.36
N SER A 228 15.29 7.20 2.77
CA SER A 228 14.03 7.44 2.05
C SER A 228 14.25 8.02 0.65
N LEU A 229 15.22 8.92 0.51
CA LEU A 229 15.59 9.50 -0.79
C LEU A 229 16.28 8.48 -1.70
N LEU A 230 17.12 7.62 -1.16
CA LEU A 230 17.69 6.49 -1.91
C LEU A 230 16.60 5.53 -2.37
N CYS A 231 15.65 5.20 -1.50
CA CYS A 231 14.48 4.41 -1.89
C CYS A 231 13.69 5.08 -3.03
N LEU A 232 13.51 6.39 -2.97
CA LEU A 232 12.85 7.14 -4.05
C LEU A 232 13.59 6.99 -5.37
N GLY A 233 14.92 7.13 -5.36
CA GLY A 233 15.75 6.93 -6.55
C GLY A 233 15.63 5.51 -7.10
N VAL A 234 15.69 4.49 -6.24
CA VAL A 234 15.52 3.09 -6.64
C VAL A 234 14.12 2.82 -7.18
N ALA A 235 13.08 3.36 -6.52
CA ALA A 235 11.70 3.19 -6.95
C ALA A 235 11.43 3.83 -8.33
N SER A 236 11.97 5.01 -8.58
CA SER A 236 11.81 5.68 -9.88
C SER A 236 12.54 4.94 -11.01
N LEU A 237 13.68 4.30 -10.72
CA LEU A 237 14.46 3.56 -11.71
C LEU A 237 13.88 2.17 -12.02
N LEU A 238 13.31 1.49 -11.03
CA LEU A 238 12.87 0.10 -11.17
C LEU A 238 11.38 -0.06 -11.46
N PHE A 239 10.53 0.86 -10.98
CA PHE A 239 9.08 0.71 -11.05
C PHE A 239 8.39 1.76 -11.93
N ASP A 240 9.13 2.68 -12.55
CA ASP A 240 8.61 3.75 -13.41
C ASP A 240 7.40 4.47 -12.79
N VAL A 241 7.43 4.69 -11.47
CA VAL A 241 6.32 5.33 -10.77
C VAL A 241 6.26 6.79 -11.12
N PRO A 242 5.14 7.28 -11.70
CA PRO A 242 5.01 8.67 -12.09
C PRO A 242 4.98 9.57 -10.84
N CYS A 243 5.77 10.61 -10.81
CA CYS A 243 5.66 11.68 -9.83
C CYS A 243 4.97 12.87 -10.52
N ARG A 244 3.64 12.98 -10.33
CA ARG A 244 2.82 14.03 -10.95
C ARG A 244 2.82 15.33 -10.13
N GLY A 245 3.20 15.25 -8.86
CA GLY A 245 3.28 16.39 -7.95
C GLY A 245 4.63 17.09 -7.97
N GLY A 246 4.69 18.25 -7.31
CA GLY A 246 5.89 19.05 -7.19
C GLY A 246 6.95 18.40 -6.30
N ILE A 247 8.19 18.57 -6.72
CA ILE A 247 9.35 18.05 -5.99
C ILE A 247 9.41 18.59 -4.55
N VAL A 248 8.96 19.84 -4.34
CA VAL A 248 8.94 20.48 -3.02
C VAL A 248 7.95 19.78 -2.07
N ALA A 249 6.74 19.45 -2.55
CA ALA A 249 5.73 18.74 -1.78
C ALA A 249 6.23 17.35 -1.37
N LEU A 250 6.91 16.66 -2.30
CA LEU A 250 7.53 15.36 -2.05
C LEU A 250 8.63 15.45 -0.98
N TRP A 251 9.54 16.40 -1.11
CA TRP A 251 10.60 16.64 -0.13
C TRP A 251 10.06 16.95 1.26
N VAL A 252 9.09 17.83 1.36
CA VAL A 252 8.44 18.20 2.63
C VAL A 252 7.79 16.96 3.25
N THR A 253 7.03 16.20 2.48
CA THR A 253 6.33 15.01 2.99
C THR A 253 7.32 13.94 3.46
N LEU A 254 8.39 13.65 2.71
CA LEU A 254 9.41 12.68 3.12
C LEU A 254 10.20 13.17 4.35
N THR A 255 10.49 14.46 4.45
CA THR A 255 11.15 15.07 5.61
C THR A 255 10.30 14.94 6.87
N LEU A 256 8.99 15.21 6.77
CA LEU A 256 8.06 15.06 7.88
C LEU A 256 7.85 13.60 8.26
N LEU A 257 7.69 12.70 7.29
CA LEU A 257 7.54 11.28 7.53
C LEU A 257 8.76 10.68 8.24
N SER A 258 9.97 10.97 7.76
CA SER A 258 11.22 10.55 8.41
C SER A 258 11.40 11.17 9.80
N GLY A 259 10.97 12.42 9.96
CA GLY A 259 10.94 13.11 11.27
C GLY A 259 10.00 12.44 12.25
N TRP A 260 8.77 12.13 11.84
CA TRP A 260 7.80 11.42 12.65
C TRP A 260 8.31 10.06 13.10
N SER A 261 8.77 9.23 12.15
CA SER A 261 9.25 7.87 12.46
C SER A 261 10.42 7.87 13.43
N SER A 262 11.37 8.77 13.25
CA SER A 262 12.53 8.91 14.13
C SER A 262 12.15 9.39 15.55
N ILE A 263 11.21 10.33 15.67
CA ILE A 263 10.72 10.79 16.98
C ILE A 263 9.92 9.70 17.69
N LEU A 264 9.08 8.95 16.98
CA LEU A 264 8.34 7.84 17.56
C LEU A 264 9.30 6.82 18.20
N GLY A 265 10.34 6.39 17.46
CA GLY A 265 11.35 5.49 17.99
C GLY A 265 12.07 6.07 19.21
N LEU A 266 12.46 7.35 19.18
CA LEU A 266 13.13 8.01 20.29
C LEU A 266 12.22 8.15 21.53
N PHE A 267 10.94 8.45 21.31
CA PHE A 267 9.93 8.50 22.38
C PHE A 267 9.79 7.14 23.07
N LEU A 268 9.67 6.07 22.30
CA LEU A 268 9.56 4.71 22.83
C LEU A 268 10.85 4.31 23.56
N SER A 269 12.02 4.66 23.02
CA SER A 269 13.32 4.44 23.64
C SER A 269 13.43 5.11 25.02
N ALA A 270 13.02 6.36 25.11
CA ALA A 270 13.04 7.12 26.36
C ALA A 270 12.01 6.56 27.39
N ARG A 271 10.89 6.02 26.92
CA ARG A 271 9.81 5.52 27.77
C ARG A 271 10.08 4.14 28.34
N THR A 272 10.60 3.23 27.53
CA THR A 272 10.82 1.82 27.90
C THR A 272 12.14 1.61 28.64
N LYS A 273 13.16 2.43 28.37
CA LYS A 273 14.50 2.32 28.95
C LYS A 273 15.18 0.96 28.72
N SER A 274 14.63 0.13 27.85
CA SER A 274 15.13 -1.19 27.45
C SER A 274 15.17 -1.26 25.93
N GLN A 275 16.31 -1.66 25.36
CA GLN A 275 16.50 -1.78 23.92
C GLN A 275 15.54 -2.78 23.31
N PHE A 276 15.35 -3.92 23.97
CA PHE A 276 14.44 -4.97 23.52
C PHE A 276 12.99 -4.47 23.43
N LEU A 277 12.48 -3.93 24.55
CA LEU A 277 11.08 -3.44 24.59
C LEU A 277 10.87 -2.24 23.66
N ALA A 278 11.87 -1.33 23.53
CA ALA A 278 11.77 -0.20 22.62
C ALA A 278 11.67 -0.66 21.16
N THR A 279 12.47 -1.66 20.79
CA THR A 279 12.49 -2.20 19.43
C THR A 279 11.18 -2.90 19.10
N GLU A 280 10.71 -3.79 19.97
CA GLU A 280 9.42 -4.48 19.78
C GLU A 280 8.25 -3.52 19.71
N ALA A 281 8.16 -2.58 20.66
CA ALA A 281 7.12 -1.57 20.66
C ALA A 281 7.15 -0.71 19.39
N THR A 282 8.33 -0.41 18.87
CA THR A 282 8.48 0.36 17.63
C THR A 282 7.99 -0.46 16.42
N VAL A 283 8.35 -1.74 16.34
CA VAL A 283 7.85 -2.60 15.26
C VAL A 283 6.32 -2.66 15.31
N VAL A 284 5.73 -2.92 16.47
CA VAL A 284 4.27 -3.00 16.61
C VAL A 284 3.59 -1.67 16.29
N LEU A 285 4.09 -0.54 16.81
CA LEU A 285 3.44 0.77 16.68
C LEU A 285 3.76 1.51 15.37
N ALA A 286 4.89 1.20 14.72
CA ALA A 286 5.20 1.78 13.42
C ALA A 286 4.69 0.91 12.27
N PHE A 287 4.85 -0.42 12.34
CA PHE A 287 4.53 -1.33 11.23
C PHE A 287 3.03 -1.62 11.12
N LEU A 288 2.39 -2.11 12.20
CA LEU A 288 0.99 -2.54 12.14
C LEU A 288 0.03 -1.40 11.75
N PRO A 289 0.11 -0.20 12.36
CA PRO A 289 -0.73 0.91 11.95
C PRO A 289 -0.45 1.38 10.53
N SER A 290 0.82 1.43 10.13
CA SER A 290 1.19 1.81 8.77
C SER A 290 0.70 0.81 7.72
N LEU A 291 0.69 -0.49 8.02
CA LEU A 291 0.26 -1.53 7.11
C LEU A 291 -1.28 -1.61 7.04
N MET A 292 -1.96 -1.64 8.19
CA MET A 292 -3.39 -1.98 8.27
C MET A 292 -4.30 -0.75 8.32
N LEU A 293 -3.88 0.32 9.02
CA LEU A 293 -4.74 1.45 9.36
C LEU A 293 -4.41 2.74 8.62
N SER A 294 -3.37 2.76 7.77
CA SER A 294 -2.99 3.97 7.02
C SER A 294 -3.69 4.11 5.67
N GLY A 295 -4.50 3.15 5.27
CA GLY A 295 -5.06 3.10 3.92
C GLY A 295 -4.08 2.52 2.88
N PHE A 296 -3.04 1.80 3.33
CA PHE A 296 -2.10 1.12 2.44
C PHE A 296 -2.73 -0.11 1.79
N LEU A 297 -3.15 -1.07 2.61
CA LEU A 297 -3.69 -2.34 2.15
C LEU A 297 -5.19 -2.24 1.82
N PHE A 298 -5.95 -1.54 2.65
CA PHE A 298 -7.38 -1.35 2.51
C PHE A 298 -7.72 0.14 2.47
N ASP A 299 -8.68 0.54 1.65
CA ASP A 299 -9.23 1.89 1.70
C ASP A 299 -9.97 2.07 3.05
N LEU A 300 -9.59 3.11 3.80
CA LEU A 300 -10.20 3.43 5.10
C LEU A 300 -11.72 3.68 5.00
N ARG A 301 -12.23 3.99 3.81
CA ARG A 301 -13.67 4.16 3.56
C ARG A 301 -14.42 2.83 3.46
N SER A 302 -13.68 1.72 3.27
CA SER A 302 -14.26 0.37 3.10
C SER A 302 -14.28 -0.43 4.40
N VAL A 303 -13.71 0.10 5.49
CA VAL A 303 -13.66 -0.54 6.80
C VAL A 303 -14.76 -0.02 7.73
N PRO A 304 -15.12 -0.74 8.82
CA PRO A 304 -16.07 -0.26 9.81
C PRO A 304 -15.69 1.12 10.39
N GLU A 305 -16.67 1.94 10.70
CA GLU A 305 -16.51 3.35 11.14
C GLU A 305 -15.51 3.53 12.30
N TRP A 306 -15.51 2.62 13.28
CA TRP A 306 -14.58 2.69 14.41
C TRP A 306 -13.12 2.47 14.00
N ILE A 307 -12.85 1.64 12.98
CA ILE A 307 -11.50 1.43 12.41
C ILE A 307 -11.08 2.68 11.62
N GLU A 308 -11.99 3.26 10.86
CA GLU A 308 -11.75 4.51 10.13
C GLU A 308 -11.34 5.64 11.07
N VAL A 309 -12.08 5.82 12.19
CA VAL A 309 -11.75 6.84 13.19
C VAL A 309 -10.36 6.63 13.78
N VAL A 310 -10.02 5.40 14.16
CA VAL A 310 -8.68 5.06 14.68
C VAL A 310 -7.61 5.31 13.62
N GLY A 311 -7.84 4.88 12.38
CA GLY A 311 -6.91 5.09 11.26
C GLY A 311 -6.66 6.57 10.97
N ARG A 312 -7.71 7.39 11.01
CA ARG A 312 -7.61 8.86 10.82
C ARG A 312 -6.92 9.58 11.99
N LEU A 313 -6.81 8.96 13.15
CA LEU A 313 -6.06 9.50 14.27
C LEU A 313 -4.54 9.28 14.10
N LEU A 314 -4.11 8.38 13.25
CA LEU A 314 -2.72 7.95 13.14
C LEU A 314 -1.92 8.78 12.13
N PRO A 315 -0.72 9.26 12.48
CA PRO A 315 0.13 10.07 11.60
C PRO A 315 0.52 9.40 10.27
N PRO A 316 0.78 8.08 10.21
CA PRO A 316 1.09 7.41 8.94
C PRO A 316 0.00 7.55 7.87
N THR A 317 -1.26 7.70 8.27
CA THR A 317 -2.39 7.90 7.35
C THR A 317 -2.25 9.18 6.54
N TYR A 318 -1.88 10.27 7.19
CA TYR A 318 -1.69 11.57 6.53
C TYR A 318 -0.48 11.57 5.58
N ALA A 319 0.60 10.89 5.97
CA ALA A 319 1.76 10.69 5.10
C ALA A 319 1.39 9.85 3.87
N MET A 320 0.59 8.78 4.07
CA MET A 320 0.09 7.90 3.01
C MET A 320 -0.76 8.66 2.00
N GLU A 321 -1.75 9.41 2.48
CA GLU A 321 -2.62 10.22 1.63
C GLU A 321 -1.82 11.26 0.84
N ALA A 322 -0.89 11.96 1.51
CA ALA A 322 -0.03 12.95 0.86
C ALA A 322 0.83 12.33 -0.25
N LEU A 323 1.51 11.21 0.03
CA LEU A 323 2.35 10.54 -0.95
C LEU A 323 1.52 9.99 -2.13
N LYS A 324 0.38 9.35 -1.88
CA LYS A 324 -0.52 8.88 -2.95
C LYS A 324 -0.97 10.04 -3.85
N GLN A 325 -1.30 11.18 -3.27
CA GLN A 325 -1.68 12.36 -4.04
C GLN A 325 -0.53 12.87 -4.89
N ILE A 326 0.67 13.03 -4.32
CA ILE A 326 1.85 13.53 -5.02
C ILE A 326 2.22 12.61 -6.21
N PHE A 327 2.20 11.30 -5.99
CA PHE A 327 2.57 10.36 -7.05
C PHE A 327 1.48 10.23 -8.13
N LEU A 328 0.20 10.18 -7.77
CA LEU A 328 -0.87 9.79 -8.67
C LEU A 328 -1.72 10.97 -9.18
N ALA A 329 -1.99 11.96 -8.33
CA ALA A 329 -2.92 13.06 -8.63
C ALA A 329 -2.23 14.39 -8.94
N GLY A 330 -1.05 14.60 -8.39
CA GLY A 330 -0.36 15.88 -8.42
C GLY A 330 -0.53 16.69 -7.12
N ASP A 331 -0.02 17.91 -7.11
CA ASP A 331 -0.10 18.79 -5.95
C ASP A 331 -1.52 19.34 -5.76
N GLY A 332 -1.99 19.31 -4.53
CA GLY A 332 -3.28 19.85 -4.16
C GLY A 332 -3.27 20.41 -2.74
N PRO A 333 -4.28 21.20 -2.35
CA PRO A 333 -4.37 21.76 -1.00
C PRO A 333 -4.41 20.69 0.09
N ALA A 334 -4.85 19.47 -0.26
CA ALA A 334 -4.90 18.36 0.67
C ALA A 334 -3.50 17.86 1.07
N VAL A 335 -2.49 17.93 0.17
CA VAL A 335 -1.10 17.57 0.50
C VAL A 335 -0.56 18.47 1.60
N TRP A 336 -0.76 19.78 1.47
CA TRP A 336 -0.30 20.76 2.46
C TRP A 336 -1.06 20.67 3.77
N ARG A 337 -2.36 20.39 3.73
CA ARG A 337 -3.16 20.11 4.94
C ARG A 337 -2.61 18.89 5.69
N ASN A 338 -2.33 17.80 4.99
CA ASN A 338 -1.78 16.58 5.58
C ASN A 338 -0.37 16.80 6.15
N ALA A 339 0.46 17.59 5.45
CA ALA A 339 1.78 18.00 5.95
C ALA A 339 1.69 18.82 7.24
N LEU A 340 0.71 19.72 7.36
CA LEU A 340 0.47 20.51 8.56
C LEU A 340 0.02 19.64 9.73
N ILE A 341 -0.89 18.68 9.51
CA ILE A 341 -1.33 17.75 10.54
C ILE A 341 -0.15 16.89 11.03
N LEU A 342 0.66 16.39 10.09
CA LEU A 342 1.83 15.58 10.41
C LEU A 342 2.87 16.37 11.22
N SER A 343 3.08 17.66 10.88
CA SER A 343 3.96 18.54 11.65
C SER A 343 3.45 18.78 13.09
N GLY A 344 2.14 18.86 13.28
CA GLY A 344 1.50 18.93 14.59
C GLY A 344 1.78 17.69 15.45
N TRP A 345 1.68 16.49 14.86
CA TRP A 345 2.02 15.24 15.53
C TRP A 345 3.50 15.15 15.90
N ILE A 346 4.40 15.61 15.00
CA ILE A 346 5.83 15.70 15.27
C ILE A 346 6.10 16.60 16.46
N ALA A 347 5.49 17.79 16.49
CA ALA A 347 5.63 18.72 17.60
C ALA A 347 5.13 18.13 18.93
N LEU A 348 3.97 17.45 18.92
CA LEU A 348 3.40 16.79 20.08
C LEU A 348 4.34 15.70 20.63
N ALA A 349 4.84 14.82 19.75
CA ALA A 349 5.75 13.75 20.13
C ALA A 349 7.11 14.29 20.62
N ALA A 350 7.62 15.36 19.99
CA ALA A 350 8.85 16.02 20.43
C ALA A 350 8.70 16.60 21.84
N VAL A 351 7.61 17.30 22.12
CA VAL A 351 7.32 17.83 23.47
C VAL A 351 7.20 16.70 24.50
N ALA A 352 6.51 15.61 24.15
CA ALA A 352 6.41 14.45 25.04
C ALA A 352 7.78 13.83 25.34
N THR A 353 8.63 13.67 24.32
CA THR A 353 9.99 13.12 24.46
C THR A 353 10.88 14.06 25.29
N LEU A 354 10.82 15.38 25.04
CA LEU A 354 11.55 16.37 25.79
C LEU A 354 11.20 16.36 27.29
N ARG A 355 9.90 16.21 27.62
CA ARG A 355 9.47 16.09 29.01
C ARG A 355 10.06 14.86 29.70
N MET A 356 10.19 13.74 28.98
CA MET A 356 10.80 12.53 29.51
C MET A 356 12.31 12.63 29.69
N LEU A 357 13.00 13.39 28.83
CA LEU A 357 14.44 13.62 28.89
C LEU A 357 14.79 14.76 29.87
N SER A 358 13.80 15.41 30.49
CA SER A 358 14.07 16.49 31.46
C SER A 358 14.66 15.95 32.77
N LYS A 359 15.67 16.62 33.28
CA LYS A 359 16.36 16.23 34.53
C LYS A 359 15.41 16.12 35.75
N ARG A 360 14.33 16.91 35.78
CA ARG A 360 13.32 16.89 36.84
C ARG A 360 12.50 15.60 36.87
N SER A 361 12.13 15.08 35.72
CA SER A 361 11.34 13.82 35.64
C SER A 361 12.18 12.60 36.02
N CYS A 362 13.48 12.64 35.76
CA CYS A 362 14.39 11.55 36.12
C CYS A 362 14.75 11.53 37.60
N ALA A 363 14.89 12.71 38.24
CA ALA A 363 15.10 12.81 39.68
C ALA A 363 13.88 12.32 40.48
N ALA A 364 12.67 12.65 40.04
CA ALA A 364 11.44 12.16 40.67
C ALA A 364 11.30 10.62 40.58
N GLN A 365 11.65 10.02 39.43
CA GLN A 365 11.61 8.57 39.25
C GLN A 365 12.72 7.81 40.02
N ALA A 366 13.86 8.45 40.29
CA ALA A 366 14.91 7.86 41.12
C ALA A 366 14.47 7.81 42.61
N LEU A 367 13.83 8.86 43.09
CA LEU A 367 13.27 8.91 44.46
C LEU A 367 12.13 7.88 44.66
N GLU A 368 11.30 7.68 43.65
CA GLU A 368 10.20 6.69 43.70
C GLU A 368 10.71 5.24 43.76
N LYS A 369 11.88 4.95 43.17
CA LYS A 369 12.54 3.64 43.21
C LYS A 369 13.30 3.38 44.56
N GLU A 370 13.70 4.41 45.28
CA GLU A 370 14.32 4.25 46.57
C GLU A 370 13.28 4.08 47.71
N VAL A 371 12.02 4.40 47.47
CA VAL A 371 10.92 4.30 48.44
C VAL A 371 10.14 2.97 48.32
N LEU A 372 10.33 2.21 47.23
CA LEU A 372 9.77 0.86 46.99
C LEU A 372 10.81 -0.22 47.25
#